data_252f7661fd5ca567f054617a94aef911
#
_entry.id   252f7661fd5ca567f054617a94aef911
#
_cell.length_a   1.000
_cell.length_b   1.000
_cell.length_c   1.000
_cell.angle_alpha   90.00
_cell.angle_beta   90.00
_cell.angle_gamma   90.00
#
_symmetry.space_group_name_H-M   'P 1'
#
loop_
_entity.id
_entity.type
_entity.pdbx_description
1 polymer ?
#
loop_
_entity_poly.entity_id
_entity_poly.type
_entity_poly.pdbx_seq_one_letter_code
_entity_poly.pdbx_strand_id
1 'polypeptide(L)'
;MGIRVWTERLKAFFADRRGNVALIFGLSLPVMVLMTVGGVDIHRASTVRVNLQDALDASALAAARSPYTDPADIQRVGMDALRANLTNYPNIILREDRTTFVLNEDQVVVADGSVDVKTLVANIFLPPYGQFMDDYLPVGAHSEVNRSSKNLEVSLVLDITGSMGGSKIRDLKSAATELVTMIVQDLQTPYYSKMAIVPYSNSVNLGSYANSARGTPTGSLDITNADWGEGSWKSIRDITRASPGVITANGHGFSTGDIVWIDDVDGMHQINDRAYRVVRINNNSFSLEYWNGWSWSTLRTRSSDGYSRYDDDGRVRKCVESDCSVVVTTASNHGLSDGDTVYIDDVRGMTQINNTGYEIRRVSANRYSIGVNGANWSDYSRDGRSWCGNYGCQWRVFRNAVGSLRWFESTSCVSERTGAQAYTDATPTSAARVGFAYAGASGNTCPDARIVPLTSDRAGILDMIDDLEVVGSTAGQIGASWGWYTVSPNFNSLWPSSAAGAYGDPDLLKAVIIMTDGEFNTPYCSGV
;
A
#
# COMPACT_ATOMS: atom_id res chain seq x y z
N MET A 1 -102.13 57.28 30.33
CA MET A 1 -102.22 55.79 30.47
C MET A 1 -101.15 55.06 29.62
N GLY A 2 -100.32 55.77 28.83
CA GLY A 2 -99.39 55.17 27.87
C GLY A 2 -97.97 54.84 28.40
N ILE A 3 -97.42 55.60 29.36
CA ILE A 3 -96.01 55.47 29.75
C ILE A 3 -95.77 54.24 30.68
N ARG A 4 -96.74 53.86 31.52
CA ARG A 4 -96.60 52.69 32.40
C ARG A 4 -96.60 51.34 31.66
N VAL A 5 -97.28 51.26 30.54
CA VAL A 5 -97.32 50.03 29.73
C VAL A 5 -95.98 49.80 28.99
N TRP A 6 -95.29 50.88 28.59
CA TRP A 6 -93.99 50.79 27.94
C TRP A 6 -92.91 50.38 28.93
N THR A 7 -92.92 50.93 30.12
CA THR A 7 -91.96 50.58 31.17
C THR A 7 -92.11 49.12 31.66
N GLU A 8 -93.31 48.61 31.74
CA GLU A 8 -93.53 47.22 32.08
C GLU A 8 -93.19 46.25 30.96
N ARG A 9 -93.41 46.62 29.69
CA ARG A 9 -92.96 45.83 28.55
C ARG A 9 -91.38 45.85 28.41
N LEU A 10 -90.74 46.94 28.69
CA LEU A 10 -89.29 47.03 28.75
C LEU A 10 -88.72 46.20 29.90
N LYS A 11 -89.31 46.22 31.07
CA LYS A 11 -88.94 45.38 32.21
C LYS A 11 -89.15 43.90 31.91
N ALA A 12 -90.27 43.53 31.29
CA ALA A 12 -90.54 42.16 30.87
C ALA A 12 -89.54 41.70 29.78
N PHE A 13 -89.12 42.56 28.85
CA PHE A 13 -88.16 42.27 27.86
C PHE A 13 -86.72 42.06 28.45
N PHE A 14 -86.36 42.85 29.45
CA PHE A 14 -85.08 42.67 30.17
C PHE A 14 -85.10 41.51 31.16
N ALA A 15 -86.31 41.08 31.58
CA ALA A 15 -86.51 39.94 32.47
C ALA A 15 -86.71 38.58 31.75
N ASP A 16 -86.94 38.62 30.42
CA ASP A 16 -87.17 37.39 29.64
C ASP A 16 -85.83 36.74 29.30
N ARG A 17 -85.50 35.67 29.99
CA ARG A 17 -84.29 34.91 29.80
C ARG A 17 -84.32 33.98 28.58
N ARG A 18 -85.44 33.84 27.87
CA ARG A 18 -85.58 32.91 26.72
C ARG A 18 -84.86 33.34 25.47
N GLY A 19 -84.47 34.63 25.36
CA GLY A 19 -83.70 35.16 24.28
C GLY A 19 -82.17 35.22 24.49
N ASN A 20 -81.69 35.01 25.73
CA ASN A 20 -80.31 35.19 26.10
C ASN A 20 -79.34 34.23 25.31
N VAL A 21 -79.76 33.00 25.04
CA VAL A 21 -78.98 32.05 24.30
C VAL A 21 -78.75 32.53 22.85
N ALA A 22 -79.82 33.03 22.21
CA ALA A 22 -79.71 33.55 20.84
C ALA A 22 -78.90 34.82 20.78
N LEU A 23 -78.93 35.71 21.80
CA LEU A 23 -78.13 36.93 21.87
C LEU A 23 -76.68 36.62 22.16
N ILE A 24 -76.40 35.70 23.10
CA ILE A 24 -75.01 35.25 23.37
C ILE A 24 -74.45 34.53 22.15
N PHE A 25 -75.21 33.68 21.48
CA PHE A 25 -74.80 32.98 20.26
C PHE A 25 -74.54 33.98 19.12
N GLY A 26 -75.47 34.96 18.93
CA GLY A 26 -75.32 36.01 17.92
C GLY A 26 -74.13 36.91 18.14
N LEU A 27 -73.74 37.15 19.42
CA LEU A 27 -72.51 37.90 19.75
C LEU A 27 -71.22 37.04 19.69
N SER A 28 -71.31 35.78 20.03
CA SER A 28 -70.14 34.85 20.02
C SER A 28 -69.86 34.29 18.63
N LEU A 29 -70.85 34.13 17.76
CA LEU A 29 -70.70 33.57 16.41
C LEU A 29 -69.70 34.32 15.57
N PRO A 30 -69.72 35.68 15.45
CA PRO A 30 -68.74 36.42 14.74
C PRO A 30 -67.32 36.20 15.27
N VAL A 31 -67.16 36.18 16.59
CA VAL A 31 -65.83 35.92 17.23
C VAL A 31 -65.35 34.50 16.95
N MET A 32 -66.20 33.54 17.03
CA MET A 32 -65.88 32.14 16.70
C MET A 32 -65.52 31.99 15.21
N VAL A 33 -66.26 32.63 14.33
CA VAL A 33 -65.97 32.64 12.88
C VAL A 33 -64.60 33.29 12.61
N LEU A 34 -64.34 34.44 13.21
CA LEU A 34 -63.03 35.13 13.05
C LEU A 34 -61.87 34.30 13.60
N MET A 35 -62.04 33.63 14.74
CA MET A 35 -61.00 32.73 15.28
C MET A 35 -60.75 31.52 14.35
N THR A 36 -61.82 30.94 13.82
CA THR A 36 -61.70 29.79 12.92
C THR A 36 -61.04 30.19 11.59
N VAL A 37 -61.46 31.28 11.03
CA VAL A 37 -60.96 31.85 9.77
C VAL A 37 -59.50 32.30 9.91
N GLY A 38 -59.18 33.03 10.97
CA GLY A 38 -57.81 33.43 11.28
C GLY A 38 -56.91 32.21 11.53
N GLY A 39 -57.46 31.18 12.20
CA GLY A 39 -56.74 29.92 12.41
C GLY A 39 -56.34 29.18 11.14
N VAL A 40 -57.17 29.23 10.09
CA VAL A 40 -56.87 28.62 8.78
C VAL A 40 -55.69 29.35 8.11
N ASP A 41 -55.70 30.67 8.09
CA ASP A 41 -54.61 31.44 7.46
C ASP A 41 -53.29 31.33 8.26
N ILE A 42 -53.37 31.28 9.59
CA ILE A 42 -52.21 31.04 10.47
C ILE A 42 -51.64 29.62 10.24
N HIS A 43 -52.52 28.60 10.13
CA HIS A 43 -52.08 27.23 9.86
C HIS A 43 -51.37 27.13 8.48
N ARG A 44 -51.90 27.78 7.45
CA ARG A 44 -51.28 27.87 6.14
C ARG A 44 -49.92 28.56 6.19
N ALA A 45 -49.82 29.70 6.89
CA ALA A 45 -48.57 30.40 7.10
C ALA A 45 -47.52 29.51 7.83
N SER A 46 -47.98 28.74 8.82
CA SER A 46 -47.12 27.77 9.50
C SER A 46 -46.61 26.66 8.56
N THR A 47 -47.48 26.11 7.70
CA THR A 47 -47.05 25.13 6.69
C THR A 47 -46.07 25.72 5.69
N VAL A 48 -46.30 26.95 5.22
CA VAL A 48 -45.38 27.65 4.33
C VAL A 48 -44.05 27.90 5.02
N ARG A 49 -44.05 28.18 6.32
CA ARG A 49 -42.79 28.36 7.07
C ARG A 49 -41.93 27.10 7.07
N VAL A 50 -42.53 25.92 7.27
CA VAL A 50 -41.80 24.64 7.21
C VAL A 50 -41.21 24.43 5.81
N ASN A 51 -42.03 24.62 4.78
CA ASN A 51 -41.59 24.47 3.39
C ASN A 51 -40.48 25.49 3.00
N LEU A 52 -40.61 26.72 3.49
CA LEU A 52 -39.60 27.74 3.30
C LEU A 52 -38.28 27.37 4.03
N GLN A 53 -38.36 26.83 5.24
CA GLN A 53 -37.22 26.34 5.98
C GLN A 53 -36.50 25.24 5.20
N ASP A 54 -37.19 24.22 4.73
CA ASP A 54 -36.62 23.12 3.95
C ASP A 54 -35.96 23.62 2.64
N ALA A 55 -36.65 24.55 1.96
CA ALA A 55 -36.10 25.15 0.74
C ALA A 55 -34.88 26.04 1.03
N LEU A 56 -34.89 26.77 2.12
CA LEU A 56 -33.79 27.65 2.53
C LEU A 56 -32.58 26.82 2.98
N ASP A 57 -32.78 25.73 3.73
CA ASP A 57 -31.74 24.81 4.16
C ASP A 57 -31.04 24.17 2.94
N ALA A 58 -31.81 23.70 1.97
CA ALA A 58 -31.27 23.15 0.72
C ALA A 58 -30.49 24.21 -0.08
N SER A 59 -30.96 25.44 -0.08
CA SER A 59 -30.35 26.56 -0.83
C SER A 59 -29.07 27.05 -0.14
N ALA A 60 -29.08 27.15 1.19
CA ALA A 60 -27.91 27.46 1.99
C ALA A 60 -26.81 26.40 1.81
N LEU A 61 -27.22 25.12 1.78
CA LEU A 61 -26.30 24.00 1.49
C LEU A 61 -25.71 24.09 0.07
N ALA A 62 -26.50 24.47 -0.94
CA ALA A 62 -26.01 24.69 -2.30
C ALA A 62 -25.00 25.84 -2.35
N ALA A 63 -25.29 26.97 -1.68
CA ALA A 63 -24.37 28.09 -1.57
C ALA A 63 -23.08 27.71 -0.82
N ALA A 64 -23.18 26.94 0.27
CA ALA A 64 -22.03 26.48 1.05
C ALA A 64 -21.15 25.49 0.26
N ARG A 65 -21.72 24.65 -0.60
CA ARG A 65 -20.97 23.72 -1.46
C ARG A 65 -20.39 24.38 -2.72
N SER A 66 -20.78 25.61 -3.02
CA SER A 66 -20.25 26.30 -4.20
C SER A 66 -18.77 26.64 -4.01
N PRO A 67 -17.97 26.72 -5.09
CA PRO A 67 -16.55 27.08 -4.99
C PRO A 67 -16.34 28.58 -4.68
N TYR A 68 -17.40 29.40 -4.69
CA TYR A 68 -17.31 30.85 -4.60
C TYR A 68 -17.14 31.31 -3.14
N THR A 69 -16.33 32.34 -2.95
CA THR A 69 -16.17 33.06 -1.68
C THR A 69 -16.61 34.53 -1.77
N ASP A 70 -16.83 35.02 -3.00
CA ASP A 70 -17.33 36.37 -3.21
C ASP A 70 -18.80 36.48 -2.76
N PRO A 71 -19.16 37.51 -1.99
CA PRO A 71 -20.51 37.69 -1.45
C PRO A 71 -21.59 37.73 -2.54
N ALA A 72 -21.32 38.33 -3.71
CA ALA A 72 -22.28 38.42 -4.79
C ALA A 72 -22.55 37.05 -5.44
N ASP A 73 -21.53 36.21 -5.57
CA ASP A 73 -21.67 34.87 -6.10
C ASP A 73 -22.39 33.94 -5.10
N ILE A 74 -22.08 34.03 -3.80
CA ILE A 74 -22.80 33.28 -2.73
C ILE A 74 -24.29 33.65 -2.75
N GLN A 75 -24.60 34.95 -2.77
CA GLN A 75 -25.99 35.44 -2.86
C GLN A 75 -26.67 34.91 -4.12
N ARG A 76 -26.01 34.97 -5.27
CA ARG A 76 -26.57 34.49 -6.55
C ARG A 76 -26.88 32.98 -6.52
N VAL A 77 -25.92 32.15 -6.09
CA VAL A 77 -26.10 30.68 -6.03
C VAL A 77 -27.22 30.31 -5.05
N GLY A 78 -27.24 30.94 -3.88
CA GLY A 78 -28.30 30.71 -2.88
C GLY A 78 -29.68 31.11 -3.39
N MET A 79 -29.80 32.28 -4.02
CA MET A 79 -31.06 32.77 -4.60
C MET A 79 -31.56 31.89 -5.75
N ASP A 80 -30.69 31.46 -6.65
CA ASP A 80 -31.07 30.61 -7.78
C ASP A 80 -31.57 29.23 -7.29
N ALA A 81 -30.90 28.67 -6.29
CA ALA A 81 -31.32 27.43 -5.64
C ALA A 81 -32.67 27.59 -4.90
N LEU A 82 -32.87 28.72 -4.18
CA LEU A 82 -34.12 29.00 -3.48
C LEU A 82 -35.29 29.16 -4.42
N ARG A 83 -35.12 29.91 -5.52
CA ARG A 83 -36.15 30.02 -6.57
C ARG A 83 -36.54 28.65 -7.14
N ALA A 84 -35.53 27.81 -7.43
CA ALA A 84 -35.77 26.46 -7.95
C ALA A 84 -36.57 25.59 -6.96
N ASN A 85 -36.23 25.61 -5.67
CA ASN A 85 -36.92 24.86 -4.63
C ASN A 85 -38.33 25.37 -4.34
N LEU A 86 -38.59 26.67 -4.53
CA LEU A 86 -39.93 27.26 -4.29
C LEU A 86 -40.85 27.20 -5.50
N THR A 87 -40.41 26.81 -6.68
CA THR A 87 -41.22 26.75 -7.93
C THR A 87 -42.49 25.95 -7.80
N ASN A 88 -42.51 24.93 -6.95
CA ASN A 88 -43.68 24.03 -6.75
C ASN A 88 -44.70 24.54 -5.70
N TYR A 89 -44.49 25.70 -5.12
CA TYR A 89 -45.40 26.25 -4.10
C TYR A 89 -46.17 27.44 -4.64
N PRO A 90 -47.43 27.23 -5.14
CA PRO A 90 -48.27 28.33 -5.61
C PRO A 90 -48.75 29.18 -4.43
N ASN A 91 -49.05 30.44 -4.67
CA ASN A 91 -49.57 31.42 -3.71
C ASN A 91 -48.61 31.92 -2.65
N ILE A 92 -47.32 31.86 -2.91
CA ILE A 92 -46.26 32.56 -2.15
C ILE A 92 -45.54 33.56 -3.05
N ILE A 93 -45.09 34.66 -2.50
CA ILE A 93 -44.28 35.67 -3.19
C ILE A 93 -42.95 35.73 -2.48
N LEU A 94 -41.88 35.32 -3.16
CA LEU A 94 -40.53 35.44 -2.61
C LEU A 94 -40.10 36.92 -2.52
N ARG A 95 -39.70 37.33 -1.34
CA ARG A 95 -39.19 38.69 -1.06
C ARG A 95 -37.69 38.71 -1.24
N GLU A 96 -37.24 38.89 -2.49
CA GLU A 96 -35.81 38.93 -2.82
C GLU A 96 -35.08 40.09 -2.13
N ASP A 97 -35.81 41.18 -1.85
CA ASP A 97 -35.32 42.36 -1.12
C ASP A 97 -35.05 42.11 0.36
N ARG A 98 -35.57 40.96 0.90
CA ARG A 98 -35.42 40.54 2.29
C ARG A 98 -34.79 39.16 2.44
N THR A 99 -34.26 38.62 1.35
CA THR A 99 -33.64 37.30 1.34
C THR A 99 -32.15 37.44 1.08
N THR A 100 -31.34 36.98 2.03
CA THR A 100 -29.89 37.12 1.97
C THR A 100 -29.19 35.77 2.17
N PHE A 101 -28.08 35.60 1.48
CA PHE A 101 -27.13 34.51 1.69
C PHE A 101 -25.76 35.16 1.91
N VAL A 102 -25.20 35.03 3.10
CA VAL A 102 -23.95 35.71 3.48
C VAL A 102 -22.96 34.65 4.00
N LEU A 103 -21.76 34.62 3.46
CA LEU A 103 -20.64 33.88 4.03
C LEU A 103 -19.96 34.76 5.08
N ASN A 104 -19.97 34.33 6.35
CA ASN A 104 -19.32 35.03 7.42
C ASN A 104 -17.82 34.69 7.56
N GLU A 105 -17.11 35.32 8.47
CA GLU A 105 -15.68 35.10 8.74
C GLU A 105 -15.41 33.66 9.27
N ASP A 106 -16.39 33.04 9.95
CA ASP A 106 -16.32 31.68 10.48
C ASP A 106 -16.61 30.60 9.43
N GLN A 107 -16.66 30.99 8.15
CA GLN A 107 -16.99 30.08 7.04
C GLN A 107 -18.39 29.44 7.17
N VAL A 108 -19.33 30.16 7.78
CA VAL A 108 -20.74 29.76 7.84
C VAL A 108 -21.51 30.57 6.81
N VAL A 109 -22.28 29.89 5.96
CA VAL A 109 -23.28 30.53 5.11
C VAL A 109 -24.53 30.73 5.95
N VAL A 110 -24.82 31.99 6.25
CA VAL A 110 -26.05 32.43 6.93
C VAL A 110 -27.07 32.81 5.87
N ALA A 111 -28.21 32.19 5.90
CA ALA A 111 -29.30 32.43 4.97
C ALA A 111 -30.56 32.89 5.72
N ASP A 112 -31.05 34.07 5.37
CA ASP A 112 -32.33 34.58 5.83
C ASP A 112 -33.28 34.65 4.63
N GLY A 113 -34.41 33.99 4.72
CA GLY A 113 -35.41 33.95 3.66
C GLY A 113 -36.75 34.52 4.11
N SER A 114 -37.41 35.26 3.22
CA SER A 114 -38.74 35.82 3.49
C SER A 114 -39.69 35.63 2.30
N VAL A 115 -40.89 35.20 2.58
CA VAL A 115 -41.99 35.08 1.59
C VAL A 115 -43.24 35.72 2.13
N ASP A 116 -44.06 36.28 1.24
CA ASP A 116 -45.40 36.75 1.55
C ASP A 116 -46.44 35.69 1.16
N VAL A 117 -47.27 35.28 2.12
CA VAL A 117 -48.36 34.33 1.94
C VAL A 117 -49.65 35.09 1.81
N LYS A 118 -50.36 34.94 0.67
CA LYS A 118 -51.67 35.59 0.48
C LYS A 118 -52.70 35.03 1.45
N THR A 119 -53.33 35.90 2.24
CA THR A 119 -54.46 35.56 3.10
C THR A 119 -55.68 35.19 2.26
N LEU A 120 -56.39 34.15 2.63
CA LEU A 120 -57.59 33.70 1.88
C LEU A 120 -58.87 34.21 2.52
N VAL A 121 -58.90 34.33 3.81
CA VAL A 121 -60.13 34.53 4.55
C VAL A 121 -59.97 35.63 5.61
N ALA A 122 -58.79 35.83 6.18
CA ALA A 122 -58.60 36.79 7.27
C ALA A 122 -58.54 38.26 6.85
N ASN A 123 -58.49 38.54 5.53
CA ASN A 123 -58.51 39.87 4.96
C ASN A 123 -59.91 40.50 4.85
N ILE A 124 -60.89 39.90 5.54
CA ILE A 124 -62.26 40.39 5.54
C ILE A 124 -62.33 41.81 6.14
N PHE A 125 -62.95 42.70 5.37
CA PHE A 125 -63.23 44.04 5.86
C PHE A 125 -64.44 44.05 6.77
N LEU A 126 -64.29 44.54 8.01
CA LEU A 126 -65.33 44.62 9.02
C LEU A 126 -65.65 46.10 9.28
N PRO A 127 -66.71 46.65 8.69
CA PRO A 127 -67.13 48.04 9.03
C PRO A 127 -67.67 48.10 10.46
N PRO A 128 -67.35 49.10 11.26
CA PRO A 128 -66.46 50.27 11.01
C PRO A 128 -65.00 50.06 11.34
N TYR A 129 -64.57 48.83 11.62
CA TYR A 129 -63.27 48.50 12.21
C TYR A 129 -62.12 48.33 11.18
N GLY A 130 -62.44 48.33 9.88
CA GLY A 130 -61.44 48.14 8.84
C GLY A 130 -61.10 46.66 8.53
N GLN A 131 -59.98 46.40 7.93
CA GLN A 131 -59.47 45.08 7.58
C GLN A 131 -58.91 44.38 8.82
N PHE A 132 -59.27 43.10 9.00
CA PHE A 132 -58.85 42.34 10.19
C PHE A 132 -57.40 41.93 10.14
N MET A 133 -56.92 41.50 8.97
CA MET A 133 -55.51 41.19 8.69
C MET A 133 -55.12 41.76 7.33
N ASP A 134 -53.83 41.97 7.11
CA ASP A 134 -53.29 42.40 5.84
C ASP A 134 -53.57 41.34 4.75
N ASP A 135 -53.54 41.76 3.47
CA ASP A 135 -53.73 40.84 2.32
C ASP A 135 -52.64 39.78 2.24
N TYR A 136 -51.49 40.01 2.88
CA TYR A 136 -50.35 39.13 2.91
C TYR A 136 -49.79 39.01 4.33
N LEU A 137 -49.46 37.76 4.69
CA LEU A 137 -48.73 37.45 5.92
C LEU A 137 -47.24 37.19 5.59
N PRO A 138 -46.31 38.01 6.16
CA PRO A 138 -44.90 37.76 5.98
C PRO A 138 -44.48 36.54 6.79
N VAL A 139 -43.76 35.60 6.14
CA VAL A 139 -43.22 34.37 6.74
C VAL A 139 -41.71 34.37 6.51
N GLY A 140 -40.93 34.28 7.58
CA GLY A 140 -39.48 34.20 7.54
C GLY A 140 -38.96 32.85 7.99
N ALA A 141 -37.82 32.49 7.48
CA ALA A 141 -36.99 31.35 7.89
C ALA A 141 -35.53 31.76 7.97
N HIS A 142 -34.74 31.01 8.76
CA HIS A 142 -33.31 31.24 8.95
C HIS A 142 -32.59 29.91 8.86
N SER A 143 -31.43 29.89 8.18
CA SER A 143 -30.59 28.70 8.04
C SER A 143 -29.12 29.08 8.18
N GLU A 144 -28.38 28.25 8.90
CA GLU A 144 -26.93 28.38 9.01
C GLU A 144 -26.29 27.06 8.53
N VAL A 145 -25.42 27.16 7.55
CA VAL A 145 -24.68 26.01 7.02
C VAL A 145 -23.20 26.27 7.16
N ASN A 146 -22.55 25.49 8.03
CA ASN A 146 -21.11 25.55 8.14
C ASN A 146 -20.49 25.03 6.84
N ARG A 147 -19.76 25.91 6.17
CA ARG A 147 -18.95 25.59 5.00
C ARG A 147 -17.66 24.92 5.46
N SER A 148 -17.65 23.94 6.35
CA SER A 148 -16.44 23.32 6.85
C SER A 148 -15.67 22.66 5.68
N SER A 149 -15.05 23.50 4.88
CA SER A 149 -14.07 23.08 3.89
C SER A 149 -12.76 23.01 4.63
N LYS A 150 -12.30 21.80 4.86
CA LYS A 150 -10.97 21.52 5.39
C LYS A 150 -10.09 21.07 4.24
N ASN A 151 -8.82 21.31 4.36
CA ASN A 151 -7.84 20.62 3.52
C ASN A 151 -8.04 19.11 3.66
N LEU A 152 -7.96 18.39 2.57
CA LEU A 152 -8.16 16.95 2.54
C LEU A 152 -6.89 16.25 2.08
N GLU A 153 -6.42 15.31 2.89
CA GLU A 153 -5.35 14.39 2.52
C GLU A 153 -5.85 12.96 2.70
N VAL A 154 -6.08 12.29 1.59
CA VAL A 154 -6.65 10.95 1.57
C VAL A 154 -5.65 9.98 0.97
N SER A 155 -5.41 8.86 1.65
CA SER A 155 -4.71 7.72 1.08
C SER A 155 -5.72 6.66 0.65
N LEU A 156 -5.69 6.30 -0.61
CA LEU A 156 -6.51 5.24 -1.19
C LEU A 156 -5.65 3.99 -1.38
N VAL A 157 -5.91 2.97 -0.57
CA VAL A 157 -5.20 1.69 -0.56
C VAL A 157 -5.99 0.70 -1.40
N LEU A 158 -5.39 0.23 -2.48
CA LEU A 158 -6.06 -0.58 -3.50
C LEU A 158 -5.48 -1.99 -3.53
N ASP A 159 -6.33 -2.96 -3.25
CA ASP A 159 -6.02 -4.37 -3.36
C ASP A 159 -5.93 -4.78 -4.83
N ILE A 160 -4.72 -5.14 -5.28
CA ILE A 160 -4.47 -5.63 -6.63
C ILE A 160 -4.02 -7.10 -6.64
N THR A 161 -4.41 -7.85 -5.62
CA THR A 161 -4.02 -9.26 -5.48
C THR A 161 -4.77 -10.18 -6.45
N GLY A 162 -4.27 -11.41 -6.60
CA GLY A 162 -4.86 -12.38 -7.52
C GLY A 162 -6.34 -12.70 -7.25
N SER A 163 -6.80 -12.58 -5.99
CA SER A 163 -8.21 -12.77 -5.59
C SER A 163 -9.15 -11.68 -6.15
N MET A 164 -8.59 -10.51 -6.49
CA MET A 164 -9.32 -9.40 -7.13
C MET A 164 -9.56 -9.61 -8.63
N GLY A 165 -9.12 -10.71 -9.21
CA GLY A 165 -9.27 -10.97 -10.65
C GLY A 165 -10.73 -10.99 -11.13
N GLY A 166 -10.95 -10.68 -12.42
CA GLY A 166 -12.26 -10.73 -13.06
C GLY A 166 -13.12 -9.48 -12.85
N SER A 167 -14.31 -9.60 -12.25
CA SER A 167 -15.20 -8.46 -12.02
C SER A 167 -14.71 -7.56 -10.88
N LYS A 168 -14.12 -8.14 -9.83
CA LYS A 168 -13.72 -7.41 -8.64
C LYS A 168 -12.75 -6.26 -8.92
N ILE A 169 -11.72 -6.50 -9.76
CA ILE A 169 -10.77 -5.43 -10.12
C ILE A 169 -11.45 -4.33 -10.97
N ARG A 170 -12.42 -4.67 -11.81
CA ARG A 170 -13.18 -3.68 -12.57
C ARG A 170 -14.06 -2.83 -11.65
N ASP A 171 -14.73 -3.48 -10.70
CA ASP A 171 -15.58 -2.80 -9.71
C ASP A 171 -14.74 -1.90 -8.80
N LEU A 172 -13.55 -2.37 -8.37
CA LEU A 172 -12.58 -1.57 -7.61
C LEU A 172 -12.13 -0.35 -8.40
N LYS A 173 -11.72 -0.50 -9.67
CA LYS A 173 -11.32 0.61 -10.53
C LYS A 173 -12.46 1.64 -10.68
N SER A 174 -13.68 1.18 -10.91
CA SER A 174 -14.86 2.05 -11.04
C SER A 174 -15.11 2.84 -9.75
N ALA A 175 -15.13 2.16 -8.60
CA ALA A 175 -15.34 2.80 -7.30
C ALA A 175 -14.20 3.76 -6.93
N ALA A 176 -12.96 3.40 -7.22
CA ALA A 176 -11.80 4.25 -7.01
C ALA A 176 -11.84 5.51 -7.88
N THR A 177 -12.20 5.38 -9.17
CA THR A 177 -12.39 6.49 -10.10
C THR A 177 -13.46 7.47 -9.62
N GLU A 178 -14.60 6.95 -9.18
CA GLU A 178 -15.69 7.76 -8.63
C GLU A 178 -15.22 8.52 -7.37
N LEU A 179 -14.55 7.84 -6.45
CA LEU A 179 -14.03 8.43 -5.22
C LEU A 179 -12.98 9.51 -5.50
N VAL A 180 -12.04 9.28 -6.42
CA VAL A 180 -11.05 10.28 -6.85
C VAL A 180 -11.72 11.50 -7.43
N THR A 181 -12.71 11.31 -8.30
CA THR A 181 -13.46 12.41 -8.94
C THR A 181 -14.24 13.23 -7.90
N MET A 182 -14.75 12.57 -6.85
CA MET A 182 -15.49 13.23 -5.77
C MET A 182 -14.56 14.02 -4.83
N ILE A 183 -13.38 13.48 -4.50
CA ILE A 183 -12.49 14.04 -3.47
C ILE A 183 -11.51 15.03 -4.05
N VAL A 184 -10.83 14.72 -5.15
CA VAL A 184 -9.78 15.58 -5.72
C VAL A 184 -10.43 16.66 -6.57
N GLN A 185 -10.51 17.87 -6.00
CA GLN A 185 -11.14 19.02 -6.64
C GLN A 185 -10.22 19.67 -7.68
N ASP A 186 -10.79 20.32 -8.71
CA ASP A 186 -10.02 21.09 -9.68
C ASP A 186 -9.49 22.40 -9.07
N LEU A 187 -10.31 23.02 -8.21
CA LEU A 187 -9.91 24.21 -7.46
C LEU A 187 -9.26 23.79 -6.13
N GLN A 188 -8.01 24.18 -5.96
CA GLN A 188 -7.18 23.85 -4.79
C GLN A 188 -7.01 25.05 -3.84
N THR A 189 -7.84 26.09 -3.98
CA THR A 189 -7.87 27.27 -3.13
C THR A 189 -9.32 27.67 -2.83
N PRO A 190 -9.66 28.12 -1.61
CA PRO A 190 -8.77 28.32 -0.45
C PRO A 190 -8.35 27.00 0.24
N TYR A 191 -9.02 25.90 0.00
CA TYR A 191 -8.71 24.58 0.55
C TYR A 191 -8.26 23.62 -0.53
N TYR A 192 -7.25 22.83 -0.21
CA TYR A 192 -6.75 21.81 -1.13
C TYR A 192 -7.34 20.43 -0.82
N SER A 193 -7.38 19.60 -1.85
CA SER A 193 -7.66 18.17 -1.74
C SER A 193 -6.59 17.38 -2.48
N LYS A 194 -5.91 16.50 -1.76
CA LYS A 194 -4.85 15.66 -2.29
C LYS A 194 -5.17 14.19 -2.01
N MET A 195 -4.79 13.34 -2.93
CA MET A 195 -4.90 11.90 -2.75
C MET A 195 -3.58 11.21 -3.04
N ALA A 196 -3.26 10.22 -2.21
CA ALA A 196 -2.21 9.24 -2.46
C ALA A 196 -2.85 7.92 -2.89
N ILE A 197 -2.19 7.18 -3.78
CA ILE A 197 -2.64 5.85 -4.19
C ILE A 197 -1.60 4.81 -3.79
N VAL A 198 -2.05 3.77 -3.13
CA VAL A 198 -1.22 2.67 -2.61
C VAL A 198 -1.73 1.35 -3.16
N PRO A 199 -1.34 0.96 -4.37
CA PRO A 199 -1.59 -0.40 -4.83
C PRO A 199 -0.76 -1.38 -4.01
N TYR A 200 -1.38 -2.45 -3.54
CA TYR A 200 -0.67 -3.48 -2.80
C TYR A 200 -1.03 -4.90 -3.22
N SER A 201 -0.06 -5.79 -3.08
CA SER A 201 -0.25 -7.23 -3.14
C SER A 201 0.49 -7.92 -1.98
N ASN A 202 1.46 -8.77 -2.24
CA ASN A 202 2.41 -9.27 -1.24
C ASN A 202 3.45 -8.21 -0.80
N SER A 203 3.48 -7.07 -1.45
CA SER A 203 4.37 -5.94 -1.19
C SER A 203 3.82 -4.66 -1.82
N VAL A 204 4.46 -3.51 -1.56
CA VAL A 204 4.17 -2.23 -2.19
C VAL A 204 5.38 -1.76 -2.98
N ASN A 205 5.17 -1.35 -4.23
CA ASN A 205 6.23 -0.84 -5.10
C ASN A 205 6.45 0.66 -4.88
N LEU A 206 7.58 1.01 -4.30
CA LEU A 206 7.95 2.42 -4.07
C LEU A 206 8.71 3.07 -5.24
N GLY A 207 9.06 2.32 -6.27
CA GLY A 207 9.86 2.83 -7.38
C GLY A 207 11.18 3.44 -6.88
N SER A 208 11.47 4.68 -7.26
CA SER A 208 12.70 5.39 -6.90
C SER A 208 12.84 5.69 -5.40
N TYR A 209 11.76 5.66 -4.62
CA TYR A 209 11.79 5.95 -3.19
C TYR A 209 12.24 4.76 -2.33
N ALA A 210 12.32 3.56 -2.91
CA ALA A 210 12.60 2.33 -2.17
C ALA A 210 13.88 2.41 -1.31
N ASN A 211 14.99 2.86 -1.89
CA ASN A 211 16.26 2.94 -1.18
C ASN A 211 16.27 3.98 -0.04
N SER A 212 15.51 5.06 -0.19
CA SER A 212 15.34 6.05 0.88
C SER A 212 14.53 5.49 2.05
N ALA A 213 13.55 4.63 1.78
CA ALA A 213 12.69 4.03 2.80
C ALA A 213 13.35 2.85 3.54
N ARG A 214 13.98 1.93 2.82
CA ARG A 214 14.54 0.66 3.35
C ARG A 214 16.06 0.66 3.50
N GLY A 215 16.75 1.59 2.86
CA GLY A 215 18.20 1.61 2.67
C GLY A 215 18.62 0.97 1.34
N THR A 216 19.83 1.34 0.90
CA THR A 216 20.42 0.74 -0.29
C THR A 216 20.84 -0.69 0.01
N PRO A 217 20.51 -1.67 -0.85
CA PRO A 217 20.99 -3.04 -0.68
C PRO A 217 22.51 -3.11 -0.68
N THR A 218 23.08 -4.03 0.08
CA THR A 218 24.52 -4.30 0.03
C THR A 218 24.90 -4.88 -1.34
N GLY A 219 25.88 -4.27 -1.98
CA GLY A 219 26.37 -4.65 -3.30
C GLY A 219 27.27 -5.89 -3.29
N SER A 220 27.83 -6.19 -4.45
CA SER A 220 28.74 -7.31 -4.67
C SER A 220 30.20 -6.98 -4.38
N LEU A 221 30.98 -8.03 -4.22
CA LEU A 221 32.44 -8.01 -4.33
C LEU A 221 32.86 -8.65 -5.64
N ASP A 222 33.89 -8.13 -6.26
CA ASP A 222 34.50 -8.74 -7.44
C ASP A 222 35.17 -10.06 -7.07
N ILE A 223 35.01 -11.07 -7.91
CA ILE A 223 35.71 -12.34 -7.82
C ILE A 223 37.03 -12.21 -8.61
N THR A 224 38.12 -12.53 -7.96
CA THR A 224 39.46 -12.50 -8.57
C THR A 224 40.01 -13.87 -8.92
N ASN A 225 39.43 -14.92 -8.32
CA ASN A 225 39.72 -16.32 -8.66
C ASN A 225 38.58 -17.25 -8.14
N ALA A 226 38.39 -18.36 -8.82
CA ALA A 226 37.59 -19.48 -8.36
C ALA A 226 38.28 -20.77 -8.79
N ASP A 227 38.69 -21.60 -7.85
CA ASP A 227 39.42 -22.83 -8.13
C ASP A 227 39.16 -23.88 -7.05
N TRP A 228 39.06 -25.13 -7.44
CA TRP A 228 38.94 -26.26 -6.54
C TRP A 228 40.30 -26.88 -6.20
N GLY A 229 41.31 -26.66 -7.07
CA GLY A 229 42.63 -27.30 -6.99
C GLY A 229 43.75 -26.33 -6.64
N GLU A 230 44.81 -26.85 -6.05
CA GLU A 230 46.04 -26.15 -5.73
C GLU A 230 47.16 -26.57 -6.69
N GLY A 231 47.86 -25.59 -7.26
CA GLY A 231 48.95 -25.84 -8.21
C GLY A 231 48.46 -26.37 -9.58
N SER A 232 49.41 -26.83 -10.39
CA SER A 232 49.13 -27.40 -11.70
C SER A 232 48.89 -28.90 -11.64
N TRP A 233 48.16 -29.40 -12.63
CA TRP A 233 48.04 -30.83 -12.86
C TRP A 233 49.41 -31.47 -12.99
N LYS A 234 49.55 -32.70 -12.43
CA LYS A 234 50.73 -33.56 -12.59
C LYS A 234 50.32 -34.77 -13.44
N SER A 235 51.15 -35.08 -14.46
CA SER A 235 50.88 -36.25 -15.30
C SER A 235 51.21 -37.55 -14.55
N ILE A 236 50.32 -38.49 -14.61
CA ILE A 236 50.50 -39.87 -14.13
C ILE A 236 51.30 -40.59 -15.20
N ARG A 237 52.27 -41.41 -14.77
CA ARG A 237 53.15 -42.15 -15.66
C ARG A 237 52.99 -43.66 -15.54
N ASP A 238 52.50 -44.09 -14.41
CA ASP A 238 52.19 -45.51 -14.15
C ASP A 238 51.29 -45.69 -12.92
N ILE A 239 50.46 -46.70 -12.92
CA ILE A 239 49.69 -47.14 -11.79
C ILE A 239 49.85 -48.65 -11.65
N THR A 240 50.43 -49.10 -10.54
CA THR A 240 50.65 -50.55 -10.32
C THR A 240 49.37 -51.25 -9.97
N ARG A 241 49.17 -52.50 -10.45
CA ARG A 241 48.06 -53.39 -10.01
C ARG A 241 48.48 -54.12 -8.74
N ALA A 242 48.39 -53.44 -7.63
CA ALA A 242 48.92 -53.91 -6.34
C ALA A 242 47.97 -53.57 -5.12
N SER A 243 48.42 -53.91 -3.92
CA SER A 243 47.80 -53.48 -2.67
C SER A 243 48.94 -53.10 -1.71
N PRO A 244 49.14 -51.81 -1.43
CA PRO A 244 48.49 -50.66 -2.08
C PRO A 244 48.83 -50.55 -3.57
N GLY A 245 47.92 -49.91 -4.34
CA GLY A 245 48.23 -49.38 -5.67
C GLY A 245 49.20 -48.23 -5.55
N VAL A 246 50.30 -48.25 -6.33
CA VAL A 246 51.30 -47.14 -6.33
C VAL A 246 51.15 -46.36 -7.63
N ILE A 247 51.05 -45.05 -7.51
CA ILE A 247 50.97 -44.11 -8.62
C ILE A 247 52.34 -43.42 -8.77
N THR A 248 52.83 -43.38 -10.00
CA THR A 248 54.04 -42.67 -10.37
C THR A 248 53.67 -41.36 -11.06
N ALA A 249 54.07 -40.22 -10.46
CA ALA A 249 53.92 -38.88 -11.00
C ALA A 249 55.15 -38.06 -10.60
N ASN A 250 56.02 -37.80 -11.55
CA ASN A 250 57.34 -37.17 -11.29
C ASN A 250 57.21 -35.78 -10.68
N GLY A 251 57.91 -35.53 -9.57
CA GLY A 251 57.95 -34.24 -8.90
C GLY A 251 56.55 -33.76 -8.46
N HIS A 252 55.71 -34.68 -7.99
CA HIS A 252 54.29 -34.39 -7.68
C HIS A 252 54.13 -33.36 -6.59
N GLY A 253 55.02 -33.26 -5.59
CA GLY A 253 54.98 -32.24 -4.53
C GLY A 253 53.94 -32.49 -3.43
N PHE A 254 53.20 -33.60 -3.48
CA PHE A 254 52.19 -33.92 -2.47
C PHE A 254 52.80 -34.44 -1.19
N SER A 255 52.10 -34.19 -0.08
CA SER A 255 52.40 -34.70 1.25
C SER A 255 51.39 -35.79 1.68
N THR A 256 51.79 -36.66 2.60
CA THR A 256 50.84 -37.61 3.20
C THR A 256 49.70 -36.84 3.87
N GLY A 257 48.46 -37.20 3.55
CA GLY A 257 47.25 -36.53 4.04
C GLY A 257 46.63 -35.55 3.05
N ASP A 258 47.37 -35.09 2.01
CA ASP A 258 46.78 -34.28 0.98
C ASP A 258 45.65 -35.02 0.26
N ILE A 259 44.60 -34.30 -0.11
CA ILE A 259 43.54 -34.82 -0.96
C ILE A 259 43.83 -34.43 -2.40
N VAL A 260 43.73 -35.40 -3.30
CA VAL A 260 43.98 -35.21 -4.75
C VAL A 260 42.80 -35.72 -5.54
N TRP A 261 42.57 -35.10 -6.71
CA TRP A 261 41.63 -35.56 -7.72
C TRP A 261 42.43 -36.22 -8.85
N ILE A 262 41.92 -37.34 -9.32
CA ILE A 262 42.48 -38.09 -10.46
C ILE A 262 41.50 -38.09 -11.61
N ASP A 263 42.02 -37.87 -12.81
CA ASP A 263 41.25 -37.78 -14.02
C ASP A 263 42.06 -38.24 -15.25
N ASP A 264 41.36 -38.52 -16.36
CA ASP A 264 41.95 -38.86 -17.68
C ASP A 264 42.85 -40.11 -17.68
N VAL A 265 42.75 -41.04 -16.74
CA VAL A 265 43.53 -42.28 -16.75
C VAL A 265 42.96 -43.26 -17.73
N ASP A 266 43.77 -43.69 -18.72
CA ASP A 266 43.38 -44.74 -19.64
C ASP A 266 43.71 -46.12 -19.09
N GLY A 267 42.90 -47.10 -19.52
CA GLY A 267 42.98 -48.49 -19.06
C GLY A 267 42.33 -48.69 -17.67
N MET A 268 42.90 -48.06 -16.63
CA MET A 268 42.41 -48.13 -15.25
C MET A 268 41.36 -47.04 -14.94
N HIS A 269 40.29 -46.96 -15.73
CA HIS A 269 39.26 -45.88 -15.60
C HIS A 269 38.58 -45.85 -14.25
N GLN A 270 38.64 -46.93 -13.46
CA GLN A 270 37.98 -47.01 -12.15
C GLN A 270 38.51 -46.01 -11.13
N ILE A 271 39.71 -45.40 -11.40
CA ILE A 271 40.31 -44.42 -10.51
C ILE A 271 39.90 -42.98 -10.84
N ASN A 272 39.33 -42.74 -12.03
CA ASN A 272 38.98 -41.41 -12.51
C ASN A 272 37.78 -40.83 -11.76
N ASP A 273 37.66 -39.50 -11.79
CA ASP A 273 36.54 -38.70 -11.28
C ASP A 273 36.32 -38.89 -9.78
N ARG A 274 37.41 -39.04 -9.01
CA ARG A 274 37.34 -39.27 -7.56
C ARG A 274 38.44 -38.55 -6.79
N ALA A 275 38.07 -38.19 -5.58
CA ALA A 275 39.03 -37.67 -4.60
C ALA A 275 39.64 -38.81 -3.79
N TYR A 276 40.94 -38.74 -3.55
CA TYR A 276 41.73 -39.67 -2.78
C TYR A 276 42.64 -38.99 -1.80
N ARG A 277 42.95 -39.63 -0.67
CA ARG A 277 44.00 -39.16 0.26
C ARG A 277 45.35 -39.80 -0.13
N VAL A 278 46.37 -38.95 -0.21
CA VAL A 278 47.73 -39.36 -0.55
C VAL A 278 48.44 -40.00 0.67
N VAL A 279 49.12 -41.10 0.42
CA VAL A 279 50.19 -41.62 1.30
C VAL A 279 51.48 -41.52 0.51
N ARG A 280 52.31 -40.53 0.80
CA ARG A 280 53.54 -40.25 0.08
C ARG A 280 54.59 -41.33 0.31
N ILE A 281 55.20 -41.84 -0.75
CA ILE A 281 56.29 -42.79 -0.71
C ILE A 281 57.61 -42.04 -0.92
N ASN A 282 57.71 -41.25 -2.01
CA ASN A 282 58.88 -40.39 -2.30
C ASN A 282 58.46 -39.20 -3.19
N ASN A 283 59.40 -38.47 -3.79
CA ASN A 283 59.12 -37.30 -4.60
C ASN A 283 58.38 -37.63 -5.91
N ASN A 284 58.38 -38.86 -6.37
CA ASN A 284 57.83 -39.29 -7.65
C ASN A 284 56.72 -40.36 -7.51
N SER A 285 56.47 -40.85 -6.29
CA SER A 285 55.50 -41.94 -6.07
C SER A 285 54.70 -41.76 -4.81
N PHE A 286 53.45 -42.17 -4.88
CA PHE A 286 52.54 -42.19 -3.71
C PHE A 286 51.55 -43.35 -3.90
N SER A 287 50.94 -43.76 -2.79
CA SER A 287 49.74 -44.59 -2.80
C SER A 287 48.53 -43.80 -2.34
N LEU A 288 47.36 -44.34 -2.55
CA LEU A 288 46.10 -43.67 -2.26
C LEU A 288 45.28 -44.42 -1.22
N GLU A 289 44.50 -43.62 -0.51
CA GLU A 289 43.39 -44.09 0.32
C GLU A 289 42.07 -43.42 -0.14
N TYR A 290 40.99 -44.18 -0.04
CA TYR A 290 39.66 -43.69 -0.33
C TYR A 290 38.81 -43.69 0.95
N TRP A 291 37.85 -42.75 0.99
CA TRP A 291 36.88 -42.70 2.09
C TRP A 291 35.79 -43.75 1.89
N ASN A 292 35.64 -44.71 2.84
CA ASN A 292 34.66 -45.79 2.73
C ASN A 292 33.32 -45.49 3.45
N GLY A 293 33.10 -44.22 3.87
CA GLY A 293 31.96 -43.81 4.67
C GLY A 293 32.26 -43.68 6.17
N TRP A 294 33.32 -44.34 6.68
CA TRP A 294 33.68 -44.42 8.11
C TRP A 294 35.15 -44.08 8.39
N SER A 295 36.02 -44.50 7.49
CA SER A 295 37.47 -44.33 7.63
C SER A 295 38.16 -44.30 6.28
N TRP A 296 39.42 -43.84 6.30
CA TRP A 296 40.29 -43.93 5.14
C TRP A 296 40.81 -45.36 4.99
N SER A 297 40.60 -45.97 3.83
CA SER A 297 41.01 -47.32 3.50
C SER A 297 41.99 -47.31 2.34
N THR A 298 43.02 -48.14 2.43
CA THR A 298 44.03 -48.31 1.36
C THR A 298 43.39 -48.68 0.02
N LEU A 299 43.69 -47.93 -1.02
CA LEU A 299 43.23 -48.26 -2.39
C LEU A 299 44.00 -49.47 -2.91
N ARG A 300 43.24 -50.53 -3.23
CA ARG A 300 43.73 -51.75 -3.83
C ARG A 300 43.37 -51.74 -5.30
N THR A 301 44.40 -51.79 -6.17
CA THR A 301 44.20 -51.71 -7.62
C THR A 301 44.44 -53.08 -8.31
N ARG A 302 44.20 -54.20 -7.57
CA ARG A 302 44.37 -55.55 -8.10
C ARG A 302 43.28 -55.90 -9.12
N SER A 303 43.56 -56.86 -9.99
CA SER A 303 42.54 -57.44 -10.88
C SER A 303 41.40 -58.05 -10.11
N SER A 304 41.67 -58.69 -8.97
CA SER A 304 40.64 -59.26 -8.06
C SER A 304 39.73 -58.23 -7.43
N ASP A 305 40.16 -56.97 -7.37
CA ASP A 305 39.38 -55.84 -6.83
C ASP A 305 38.64 -55.07 -7.97
N GLY A 306 38.64 -55.62 -9.21
CA GLY A 306 37.89 -55.09 -10.35
C GLY A 306 38.65 -54.03 -11.15
N TYR A 307 39.96 -53.82 -10.91
CA TYR A 307 40.72 -52.80 -11.62
C TYR A 307 41.34 -53.36 -12.91
N SER A 308 41.19 -52.59 -13.99
CA SER A 308 41.88 -52.81 -15.27
C SER A 308 43.38 -52.55 -15.17
N ARG A 309 44.15 -52.84 -16.19
CA ARG A 309 45.56 -52.42 -16.27
C ARG A 309 45.58 -50.94 -16.63
N TYR A 310 46.52 -50.20 -16.03
CA TYR A 310 46.91 -48.88 -16.51
C TYR A 310 47.48 -49.01 -17.91
N ASP A 311 47.04 -48.18 -18.83
CA ASP A 311 47.50 -48.21 -20.23
C ASP A 311 48.37 -46.97 -20.49
N ASP A 312 47.76 -45.82 -20.55
CA ASP A 312 48.48 -44.55 -20.78
C ASP A 312 47.69 -43.37 -20.15
N ASP A 313 48.27 -42.18 -20.25
CA ASP A 313 47.70 -40.89 -19.81
C ASP A 313 47.31 -40.83 -18.31
N GLY A 314 46.59 -39.80 -17.96
CA GLY A 314 46.13 -39.53 -16.58
C GLY A 314 46.82 -38.36 -15.94
N ARG A 315 46.05 -37.66 -15.14
CA ARG A 315 46.50 -36.47 -14.41
C ARG A 315 46.00 -36.49 -12.97
N VAL A 316 46.72 -35.84 -12.11
CA VAL A 316 46.39 -35.69 -10.71
C VAL A 316 46.64 -34.27 -10.25
N ARG A 317 45.72 -33.69 -9.49
CA ARG A 317 45.82 -32.34 -8.91
C ARG A 317 45.43 -32.35 -7.46
N LYS A 318 46.13 -31.61 -6.62
CA LYS A 318 45.78 -31.45 -5.21
C LYS A 318 44.53 -30.59 -5.07
N CYS A 319 43.59 -31.00 -4.24
CA CYS A 319 42.43 -30.23 -3.87
C CYS A 319 42.75 -29.18 -2.81
N VAL A 320 42.15 -27.98 -2.87
CA VAL A 320 42.24 -26.96 -1.82
C VAL A 320 41.48 -27.40 -0.59
N GLU A 321 40.25 -27.89 -0.76
CA GLU A 321 39.38 -28.44 0.28
C GLU A 321 39.35 -29.96 0.22
N SER A 322 39.04 -30.59 1.35
CA SER A 322 39.04 -32.07 1.44
C SER A 322 37.98 -32.76 0.59
N ASP A 323 36.98 -32.04 0.12
CA ASP A 323 35.92 -32.50 -0.77
C ASP A 323 36.10 -32.01 -2.23
N CYS A 324 37.26 -31.39 -2.53
CA CYS A 324 37.58 -30.74 -3.82
C CYS A 324 36.52 -29.69 -4.22
N SER A 325 35.86 -29.06 -3.24
CA SER A 325 34.90 -27.99 -3.51
C SER A 325 35.62 -26.72 -3.97
N VAL A 326 34.91 -25.96 -4.82
CA VAL A 326 35.40 -24.70 -5.34
C VAL A 326 35.59 -23.69 -4.21
N VAL A 327 36.75 -23.06 -4.19
CA VAL A 327 37.08 -21.93 -3.33
C VAL A 327 37.09 -20.66 -4.17
N VAL A 328 36.20 -19.73 -3.81
CA VAL A 328 36.10 -18.41 -4.42
C VAL A 328 37.02 -17.45 -3.68
N THR A 329 37.76 -16.61 -4.42
CA THR A 329 38.57 -15.53 -3.88
C THR A 329 37.97 -14.19 -4.30
N THR A 330 37.67 -13.34 -3.32
CA THR A 330 37.15 -11.97 -3.56
C THR A 330 38.27 -10.92 -3.51
N ALA A 331 38.04 -9.79 -4.18
CA ALA A 331 39.01 -8.69 -4.25
C ALA A 331 39.31 -8.05 -2.89
N SER A 332 38.40 -8.17 -1.94
CA SER A 332 38.52 -7.64 -0.58
C SER A 332 37.92 -8.60 0.44
N ASN A 333 38.05 -8.26 1.72
CA ASN A 333 37.42 -9.05 2.82
C ASN A 333 35.91 -9.14 2.61
N HIS A 334 35.39 -10.36 2.56
CA HIS A 334 33.96 -10.63 2.35
C HIS A 334 33.13 -10.53 3.64
N GLY A 335 33.73 -10.54 4.81
CA GLY A 335 33.04 -10.40 6.11
C GLY A 335 32.08 -11.53 6.48
N LEU A 336 32.04 -12.62 5.70
CA LEU A 336 31.14 -13.75 5.90
C LEU A 336 31.71 -14.77 6.90
N SER A 337 30.81 -15.52 7.51
CA SER A 337 31.09 -16.63 8.43
C SER A 337 30.61 -17.96 7.84
N ASP A 338 31.00 -19.08 8.45
CA ASP A 338 30.50 -20.41 8.08
C ASP A 338 28.96 -20.46 8.19
N GLY A 339 28.30 -20.99 7.16
CA GLY A 339 26.85 -21.07 7.07
C GLY A 339 26.16 -19.83 6.49
N ASP A 340 26.91 -18.73 6.28
CA ASP A 340 26.39 -17.60 5.52
C ASP A 340 26.14 -18.00 4.07
N THR A 341 25.31 -17.24 3.39
CA THR A 341 24.93 -17.52 2.00
C THR A 341 25.42 -16.42 1.05
N VAL A 342 25.68 -16.81 -0.19
CA VAL A 342 26.08 -15.92 -1.30
C VAL A 342 25.30 -16.25 -2.55
N TYR A 343 25.16 -15.27 -3.44
CA TYR A 343 24.77 -15.48 -4.83
C TYR A 343 25.93 -15.11 -5.74
N ILE A 344 26.17 -15.86 -6.80
CA ILE A 344 27.30 -15.66 -7.71
C ILE A 344 26.80 -15.52 -9.14
N ASP A 345 27.33 -14.52 -9.85
CA ASP A 345 27.06 -14.28 -11.28
C ASP A 345 28.28 -13.75 -12.03
N ASP A 346 28.17 -13.62 -13.35
CA ASP A 346 29.12 -13.01 -14.28
C ASP A 346 30.55 -13.65 -14.33
N VAL A 347 30.73 -14.81 -13.73
CA VAL A 347 32.02 -15.54 -13.83
C VAL A 347 32.24 -16.06 -15.25
N ARG A 348 33.46 -15.86 -15.77
CA ARG A 348 33.87 -16.40 -17.07
C ARG A 348 34.83 -17.58 -16.89
N GLY A 349 34.70 -18.56 -17.79
CA GLY A 349 35.43 -19.84 -17.71
C GLY A 349 34.61 -20.84 -16.88
N MET A 350 34.67 -20.77 -15.56
CA MET A 350 33.91 -21.61 -14.63
C MET A 350 32.44 -21.17 -14.55
N THR A 351 31.71 -21.19 -15.68
CA THR A 351 30.33 -20.68 -15.77
C THR A 351 29.31 -21.48 -14.99
N GLN A 352 29.65 -22.70 -14.59
CA GLN A 352 28.80 -23.58 -13.77
C GLN A 352 28.47 -22.99 -12.39
N ILE A 353 29.29 -22.05 -11.91
CA ILE A 353 29.08 -21.37 -10.62
C ILE A 353 28.02 -20.27 -10.69
N ASN A 354 27.67 -19.78 -11.89
CA ASN A 354 26.82 -18.61 -12.09
C ASN A 354 25.35 -18.86 -11.80
N ASN A 355 24.63 -17.76 -11.50
CA ASN A 355 23.19 -17.69 -11.33
C ASN A 355 22.66 -18.65 -10.26
N THR A 356 23.44 -18.81 -9.19
CA THR A 356 23.16 -19.80 -8.15
C THR A 356 23.50 -19.24 -6.78
N GLY A 357 22.66 -19.58 -5.80
CA GLY A 357 22.92 -19.32 -4.39
C GLY A 357 23.67 -20.46 -3.72
N TYR A 358 24.65 -20.15 -2.87
CA TYR A 358 25.45 -21.13 -2.13
C TYR A 358 25.44 -20.81 -0.64
N GLU A 359 25.49 -21.85 0.18
CA GLU A 359 25.91 -21.76 1.59
C GLU A 359 27.41 -21.99 1.65
N ILE A 360 28.12 -21.13 2.37
CA ILE A 360 29.59 -21.10 2.30
C ILE A 360 30.25 -21.62 3.57
N ARG A 361 31.50 -22.08 3.40
CA ARG A 361 32.46 -22.28 4.49
C ARG A 361 33.60 -21.26 4.32
N ARG A 362 33.90 -20.53 5.36
CA ARG A 362 34.98 -19.54 5.35
C ARG A 362 36.34 -20.22 5.33
N VAL A 363 37.18 -19.87 4.38
CA VAL A 363 38.58 -20.33 4.29
C VAL A 363 39.54 -19.28 4.84
N SER A 364 39.33 -18.00 4.48
CA SER A 364 40.11 -16.87 5.02
C SER A 364 39.29 -15.58 4.95
N ALA A 365 39.90 -14.42 5.18
CA ALA A 365 39.21 -13.13 5.10
C ALA A 365 38.62 -12.82 3.73
N ASN A 366 39.26 -13.29 2.67
CA ASN A 366 38.85 -13.04 1.27
C ASN A 366 38.61 -14.33 0.47
N ARG A 367 38.52 -15.50 1.15
CA ARG A 367 38.29 -16.79 0.49
C ARG A 367 37.21 -17.59 1.24
N TYR A 368 36.34 -18.20 0.47
CA TYR A 368 35.31 -19.11 0.99
C TYR A 368 35.07 -20.27 0.01
N SER A 369 34.74 -21.43 0.55
CA SER A 369 34.30 -22.61 -0.22
C SER A 369 32.79 -22.58 -0.41
N ILE A 370 32.31 -22.92 -1.58
CA ILE A 370 30.87 -23.04 -1.88
C ILE A 370 30.31 -24.45 -1.62
N GLY A 371 31.14 -25.38 -1.13
CA GLY A 371 30.72 -26.75 -0.78
C GLY A 371 30.28 -27.62 -1.98
N VAL A 372 30.65 -27.23 -3.20
CA VAL A 372 30.35 -27.98 -4.43
C VAL A 372 31.66 -28.38 -5.09
N ASN A 373 31.81 -29.69 -5.36
CA ASN A 373 32.96 -30.21 -6.07
C ASN A 373 33.02 -29.63 -7.48
N GLY A 374 34.12 -28.95 -7.81
CA GLY A 374 34.35 -28.31 -9.12
C GLY A 374 35.36 -29.01 -10.00
N ALA A 375 35.82 -30.20 -9.65
CA ALA A 375 36.91 -30.87 -10.34
C ALA A 375 36.63 -31.17 -11.84
N ASN A 376 35.37 -31.33 -12.17
CA ASN A 376 34.90 -31.53 -13.55
C ASN A 376 34.34 -30.25 -14.19
N TRP A 377 34.54 -29.08 -13.56
CA TRP A 377 34.15 -27.80 -14.13
C TRP A 377 35.24 -27.18 -14.96
N SER A 378 34.88 -26.25 -15.84
CA SER A 378 35.83 -25.46 -16.58
C SER A 378 36.64 -24.58 -15.62
N ASP A 379 37.90 -24.29 -15.96
CA ASP A 379 38.74 -23.41 -15.18
C ASP A 379 38.21 -21.97 -15.19
N TYR A 380 38.37 -21.27 -14.06
CA TYR A 380 38.10 -19.84 -13.97
C TYR A 380 39.03 -19.07 -14.91
N SER A 381 38.49 -18.09 -15.65
CA SER A 381 39.30 -17.25 -16.51
C SER A 381 39.34 -15.78 -16.07
N ARG A 382 38.20 -15.19 -15.73
CA ARG A 382 38.09 -13.78 -15.31
C ARG A 382 36.68 -13.44 -14.86
N ASP A 383 36.52 -12.23 -14.37
CA ASP A 383 35.29 -11.57 -13.98
C ASP A 383 34.55 -12.31 -12.86
N GLY A 384 33.34 -11.90 -12.57
CA GLY A 384 32.45 -12.50 -11.58
C GLY A 384 32.17 -11.62 -10.39
N ARG A 385 30.99 -11.75 -9.85
CA ARG A 385 30.52 -11.03 -8.67
C ARG A 385 30.00 -11.99 -7.62
N SER A 386 30.39 -11.71 -6.38
CA SER A 386 29.93 -12.39 -5.18
C SER A 386 29.03 -11.43 -4.41
N TRP A 387 27.75 -11.74 -4.34
CA TRP A 387 26.74 -11.00 -3.59
C TRP A 387 26.49 -11.68 -2.27
N CYS A 388 26.40 -10.94 -1.17
CA CYS A 388 25.93 -11.52 0.08
C CYS A 388 24.48 -11.99 -0.07
N GLY A 389 24.10 -13.06 0.65
CA GLY A 389 22.76 -13.67 0.59
C GLY A 389 21.87 -13.37 1.80
N ASN A 390 22.34 -12.52 2.73
CA ASN A 390 21.62 -12.17 3.95
C ASN A 390 20.56 -11.10 3.73
N TYR A 391 19.67 -10.90 4.71
CA TYR A 391 18.70 -9.81 4.68
C TYR A 391 19.42 -8.46 4.60
N GLY A 392 18.96 -7.58 3.70
CA GLY A 392 19.61 -6.29 3.42
C GLY A 392 20.62 -6.32 2.26
N CYS A 393 20.93 -7.50 1.72
CA CYS A 393 21.74 -7.64 0.51
C CYS A 393 20.88 -7.47 -0.75
N GLN A 394 21.54 -7.25 -1.91
CA GLN A 394 20.86 -7.24 -3.22
C GLN A 394 20.16 -8.57 -3.50
N TRP A 395 20.80 -9.67 -3.14
CA TRP A 395 20.25 -11.02 -3.22
C TRP A 395 19.92 -11.56 -1.84
N ARG A 396 18.79 -12.26 -1.70
CA ARG A 396 18.44 -13.04 -0.53
C ARG A 396 18.53 -14.51 -0.88
N VAL A 397 19.41 -15.25 -0.20
CA VAL A 397 19.60 -16.69 -0.38
C VAL A 397 19.24 -17.40 0.92
N PHE A 398 18.37 -18.39 0.86
CA PHE A 398 17.90 -19.11 2.06
C PHE A 398 17.50 -20.54 1.73
N ARG A 399 17.45 -21.40 2.76
CA ARG A 399 16.88 -22.75 2.62
C ARG A 399 15.38 -22.70 2.88
N ASN A 400 14.60 -23.26 1.94
CA ASN A 400 13.16 -23.44 2.14
C ASN A 400 12.87 -24.59 3.12
N ALA A 401 11.59 -24.83 3.42
CA ALA A 401 11.15 -25.86 4.37
C ALA A 401 11.58 -27.30 4.01
N VAL A 402 11.86 -27.57 2.74
CA VAL A 402 12.35 -28.88 2.25
C VAL A 402 13.88 -28.93 2.13
N GLY A 403 14.59 -27.92 2.63
CA GLY A 403 16.04 -27.86 2.67
C GLY A 403 16.73 -27.41 1.38
N SER A 404 15.98 -27.06 0.33
CA SER A 404 16.54 -26.55 -0.92
C SER A 404 16.87 -25.07 -0.82
N LEU A 405 18.01 -24.65 -1.36
CA LEU A 405 18.35 -23.26 -1.47
C LEU A 405 17.44 -22.57 -2.49
N ARG A 406 17.03 -21.34 -2.14
CA ARG A 406 16.29 -20.41 -2.99
C ARG A 406 16.98 -19.05 -2.91
N TRP A 407 16.89 -18.29 -3.99
CA TRP A 407 17.46 -16.94 -4.06
C TRP A 407 16.53 -16.02 -4.83
N PHE A 408 16.43 -14.79 -4.33
CA PHE A 408 15.60 -13.76 -4.91
C PHE A 408 16.35 -12.43 -4.88
N GLU A 409 16.18 -11.65 -5.93
CA GLU A 409 16.73 -10.32 -6.02
C GLU A 409 15.82 -9.30 -5.34
N SER A 410 16.41 -8.30 -4.67
CA SER A 410 15.66 -7.17 -4.15
C SER A 410 15.20 -6.28 -5.30
N THR A 411 13.93 -5.87 -5.26
CA THR A 411 13.29 -5.00 -6.25
C THR A 411 13.04 -3.62 -5.66
N SER A 412 12.27 -2.78 -6.33
CA SER A 412 11.73 -1.54 -5.76
C SER A 412 10.57 -1.75 -4.78
N CYS A 413 10.18 -2.99 -4.54
CA CYS A 413 9.18 -3.34 -3.56
C CYS A 413 9.73 -3.34 -2.13
N VAL A 414 8.83 -3.03 -1.21
CA VAL A 414 9.09 -2.98 0.23
C VAL A 414 7.97 -3.68 0.99
N SER A 415 8.28 -4.08 2.21
CA SER A 415 7.33 -4.60 3.18
C SER A 415 7.04 -3.57 4.28
N GLU A 416 6.40 -4.01 5.35
CA GLU A 416 6.18 -3.24 6.57
C GLU A 416 7.45 -3.17 7.44
N ARG A 417 7.39 -2.42 8.51
CA ARG A 417 8.41 -2.41 9.56
C ARG A 417 8.24 -3.59 10.50
N THR A 418 9.35 -3.98 11.12
CA THR A 418 9.40 -5.02 12.16
C THR A 418 10.01 -4.49 13.46
N GLY A 419 9.91 -5.29 14.52
CA GLY A 419 10.47 -4.96 15.82
C GLY A 419 9.76 -3.78 16.49
N ALA A 420 10.51 -2.97 17.23
CA ALA A 420 9.96 -1.88 18.05
C ALA A 420 9.23 -0.78 17.24
N GLN A 421 9.49 -0.67 15.95
CA GLN A 421 8.88 0.33 15.07
C GLN A 421 7.74 -0.22 14.19
N ALA A 422 7.33 -1.49 14.40
CA ALA A 422 6.33 -2.16 13.56
C ALA A 422 4.99 -1.41 13.46
N TYR A 423 4.57 -0.77 14.56
CA TYR A 423 3.27 -0.10 14.65
C TYR A 423 3.41 1.42 14.81
N THR A 424 4.45 2.00 14.23
CA THR A 424 4.70 3.44 14.27
C THR A 424 4.89 4.01 12.88
N ASP A 425 4.69 5.32 12.75
CA ASP A 425 5.05 6.09 11.56
C ASP A 425 6.35 6.88 11.76
N ALA A 426 7.26 6.38 12.59
CA ALA A 426 8.56 7.02 12.79
C ALA A 426 9.28 7.27 11.45
N THR A 427 9.96 8.40 11.32
CA THR A 427 10.72 8.75 10.12
C THR A 427 11.65 7.61 9.69
N PRO A 428 11.70 7.23 8.41
CA PRO A 428 12.51 6.11 7.91
C PRO A 428 14.00 6.45 7.95
N THR A 429 14.61 6.34 9.12
CA THR A 429 16.04 6.48 9.38
C THR A 429 16.70 5.11 9.47
N SER A 430 18.02 5.05 9.64
CA SER A 430 18.75 3.78 9.82
C SER A 430 18.19 2.91 10.96
N ALA A 431 17.58 3.53 11.98
CA ALA A 431 16.99 2.83 13.13
C ALA A 431 15.50 2.44 12.92
N ALA A 432 14.86 2.97 11.89
CA ALA A 432 13.43 2.81 11.65
C ALA A 432 13.09 2.59 10.17
N ARG A 433 13.95 1.88 9.44
CA ARG A 433 13.72 1.53 8.03
C ARG A 433 12.54 0.59 7.89
N VAL A 434 11.88 0.67 6.74
CA VAL A 434 10.92 -0.37 6.31
C VAL A 434 11.67 -1.61 5.83
N GLY A 435 10.96 -2.73 5.72
CA GLY A 435 11.55 -3.99 5.31
C GLY A 435 11.84 -4.08 3.81
N PHE A 436 12.84 -4.87 3.46
CA PHE A 436 13.04 -5.33 2.09
C PHE A 436 11.94 -6.32 1.71
N ALA A 437 11.46 -6.25 0.48
CA ALA A 437 10.70 -7.32 -0.14
C ALA A 437 11.53 -7.96 -1.23
N TYR A 438 11.83 -9.25 -1.07
CA TYR A 438 12.49 -10.08 -2.07
C TYR A 438 11.39 -10.84 -2.80
N ALA A 439 10.85 -10.20 -3.82
CA ALA A 439 9.71 -10.71 -4.55
C ALA A 439 10.03 -12.04 -5.24
N GLY A 440 9.24 -13.06 -4.93
CA GLY A 440 9.44 -14.41 -5.46
C GLY A 440 9.15 -14.52 -6.95
N ALA A 441 9.68 -15.57 -7.56
CA ALA A 441 9.33 -15.95 -8.91
C ALA A 441 7.88 -16.51 -8.98
N SER A 442 7.23 -16.40 -10.13
CA SER A 442 5.91 -16.94 -10.49
C SER A 442 4.78 -16.70 -9.48
N GLY A 443 4.02 -15.65 -9.70
CA GLY A 443 2.77 -15.37 -8.99
C GLY A 443 2.90 -14.38 -7.82
N ASN A 444 4.07 -14.22 -7.21
CA ASN A 444 4.34 -13.28 -6.13
C ASN A 444 5.46 -12.30 -6.50
N THR A 445 5.42 -11.76 -7.69
CA THR A 445 6.36 -10.72 -8.13
C THR A 445 6.08 -9.37 -7.47
N CYS A 446 7.06 -8.48 -7.52
CA CYS A 446 6.83 -7.06 -7.21
C CYS A 446 5.81 -6.50 -8.20
N PRO A 447 4.68 -5.91 -7.75
CA PRO A 447 3.71 -5.31 -8.66
C PRO A 447 4.34 -4.16 -9.46
N ASP A 448 3.95 -4.03 -10.74
CA ASP A 448 4.42 -2.94 -11.59
C ASP A 448 3.82 -1.59 -11.17
N ALA A 449 2.59 -1.61 -10.67
CA ALA A 449 1.90 -0.44 -10.15
C ALA A 449 2.64 0.16 -8.94
N ARG A 450 3.08 1.42 -9.09
CA ARG A 450 3.87 2.12 -8.07
C ARG A 450 2.98 2.96 -7.18
N ILE A 451 3.44 3.19 -5.96
CA ILE A 451 2.83 4.16 -5.06
C ILE A 451 2.81 5.55 -5.69
N VAL A 452 1.70 6.25 -5.56
CA VAL A 452 1.58 7.68 -5.88
C VAL A 452 1.49 8.45 -4.56
N PRO A 453 2.49 9.26 -4.20
CA PRO A 453 2.41 10.13 -3.03
C PRO A 453 1.28 11.17 -3.18
N LEU A 454 0.94 11.88 -2.09
CA LEU A 454 -0.12 12.89 -2.08
C LEU A 454 0.02 13.87 -3.25
N THR A 455 -1.00 13.93 -4.08
CA THR A 455 -1.07 14.83 -5.24
C THR A 455 -2.49 15.32 -5.48
N SER A 456 -2.62 16.49 -6.11
CA SER A 456 -3.88 17.01 -6.66
C SER A 456 -4.01 16.77 -8.17
N ASP A 457 -3.07 16.08 -8.79
CA ASP A 457 -3.14 15.67 -10.20
C ASP A 457 -4.16 14.54 -10.37
N ARG A 458 -5.43 14.95 -10.51
CA ARG A 458 -6.56 14.02 -10.70
C ARG A 458 -6.39 13.14 -11.95
N ALA A 459 -5.91 13.73 -13.05
CA ALA A 459 -5.74 12.99 -14.30
C ALA A 459 -4.70 11.87 -14.17
N GLY A 460 -3.52 12.18 -13.61
CA GLY A 460 -2.47 11.19 -13.39
C GLY A 460 -2.89 10.08 -12.41
N ILE A 461 -3.74 10.40 -11.42
CA ILE A 461 -4.31 9.36 -10.53
C ILE A 461 -5.25 8.44 -11.31
N LEU A 462 -6.14 8.99 -12.13
CA LEU A 462 -7.12 8.21 -12.90
C LEU A 462 -6.45 7.30 -13.92
N ASP A 463 -5.45 7.80 -14.64
CA ASP A 463 -4.65 7.00 -15.58
C ASP A 463 -3.98 5.82 -14.87
N MET A 464 -3.40 6.05 -13.69
CA MET A 464 -2.77 5.00 -12.89
C MET A 464 -3.77 3.95 -12.40
N ILE A 465 -5.00 4.34 -12.02
CA ILE A 465 -6.06 3.40 -11.62
C ILE A 465 -6.49 2.53 -12.82
N ASP A 466 -6.57 3.11 -14.01
CA ASP A 466 -6.93 2.37 -15.22
C ASP A 466 -5.89 1.31 -15.60
N ASP A 467 -4.61 1.58 -15.33
CA ASP A 467 -3.48 0.68 -15.62
C ASP A 467 -3.27 -0.43 -14.57
N LEU A 468 -4.06 -0.50 -13.48
CA LEU A 468 -3.86 -1.50 -12.44
C LEU A 468 -4.07 -2.92 -12.98
N GLU A 469 -3.11 -3.80 -12.68
CA GLU A 469 -3.17 -5.23 -12.98
C GLU A 469 -3.10 -6.07 -11.70
N VAL A 470 -3.78 -7.22 -11.70
CA VAL A 470 -3.79 -8.12 -10.54
C VAL A 470 -2.54 -8.99 -10.50
N VAL A 471 -1.90 -9.07 -9.32
CA VAL A 471 -0.69 -9.85 -9.11
C VAL A 471 -0.52 -10.25 -7.64
N GLY A 472 -0.01 -11.44 -7.40
CA GLY A 472 0.46 -11.86 -6.08
C GLY A 472 -0.63 -12.23 -5.07
N SER A 473 -0.19 -12.47 -3.86
CA SER A 473 -0.98 -12.80 -2.68
C SER A 473 -1.30 -11.55 -1.84
N THR A 474 -2.19 -11.68 -0.83
CA THR A 474 -2.80 -10.54 -0.14
C THR A 474 -2.14 -10.27 1.20
N ALA A 475 -1.26 -9.26 1.26
CA ALA A 475 -0.64 -8.74 2.48
C ALA A 475 -1.26 -7.39 2.89
N GLY A 476 -2.53 -7.42 3.33
CA GLY A 476 -3.29 -6.21 3.64
C GLY A 476 -2.68 -5.34 4.73
N GLN A 477 -1.93 -5.92 5.69
CA GLN A 477 -1.19 -5.18 6.70
C GLN A 477 -0.12 -4.27 6.07
N ILE A 478 0.53 -4.71 4.98
CA ILE A 478 1.51 -3.88 4.26
C ILE A 478 0.79 -2.71 3.56
N GLY A 479 -0.33 -2.98 2.87
CA GLY A 479 -1.16 -1.95 2.27
C GLY A 479 -1.62 -0.91 3.28
N ALA A 480 -2.17 -1.35 4.42
CA ALA A 480 -2.64 -0.46 5.49
C ALA A 480 -1.50 0.41 6.06
N SER A 481 -0.33 -0.18 6.33
CA SER A 481 0.83 0.56 6.82
C SER A 481 1.28 1.65 5.84
N TRP A 482 1.37 1.31 4.55
CA TRP A 482 1.76 2.28 3.52
C TRP A 482 0.68 3.32 3.27
N GLY A 483 -0.61 2.96 3.42
CA GLY A 483 -1.71 3.92 3.43
C GLY A 483 -1.51 5.00 4.50
N TRP A 484 -1.19 4.59 5.72
CA TRP A 484 -0.88 5.52 6.80
C TRP A 484 0.37 6.36 6.50
N TYR A 485 1.45 5.74 6.01
CA TYR A 485 2.72 6.45 5.77
C TYR A 485 2.59 7.55 4.71
N THR A 486 1.71 7.41 3.73
CA THR A 486 1.50 8.45 2.71
C THR A 486 0.85 9.72 3.22
N VAL A 487 0.06 9.64 4.30
CA VAL A 487 -0.59 10.80 4.94
C VAL A 487 0.14 11.23 6.22
N SER A 488 1.23 10.56 6.57
CA SER A 488 2.04 10.90 7.75
C SER A 488 3.06 11.98 7.44
N PRO A 489 3.12 13.08 8.22
CA PRO A 489 4.15 14.09 8.07
C PRO A 489 5.56 13.55 8.37
N ASN A 490 5.69 12.45 9.12
CA ASN A 490 6.97 11.83 9.45
C ASN A 490 7.63 11.15 8.24
N PHE A 491 6.88 10.90 7.16
CA PHE A 491 7.38 10.34 5.90
C PHE A 491 7.69 11.40 4.83
N ASN A 492 7.51 12.69 5.12
CA ASN A 492 7.73 13.77 4.16
C ASN A 492 9.16 13.80 3.56
N SER A 493 10.14 13.24 4.27
CA SER A 493 11.50 13.11 3.76
C SER A 493 11.63 12.19 2.54
N LEU A 494 10.69 11.28 2.32
CA LEU A 494 10.67 10.40 1.13
C LEU A 494 10.15 11.14 -0.11
N TRP A 495 9.18 12.02 0.05
CA TRP A 495 8.49 12.73 -1.03
C TRP A 495 8.28 14.21 -0.72
N PRO A 496 9.34 15.00 -0.69
CA PRO A 496 9.29 16.40 -0.25
C PRO A 496 8.37 17.30 -1.10
N SER A 497 8.16 16.96 -2.38
CA SER A 497 7.21 17.65 -3.26
C SER A 497 5.73 17.30 -3.00
N SER A 498 5.48 16.24 -2.23
CA SER A 498 4.14 15.69 -1.92
C SER A 498 3.95 15.59 -0.41
N ALA A 499 4.49 16.56 0.33
CA ALA A 499 4.49 16.55 1.79
C ALA A 499 3.07 16.58 2.36
N ALA A 500 2.84 15.74 3.37
CA ALA A 500 1.62 15.71 4.16
C ALA A 500 1.63 16.83 5.20
N GLY A 501 0.48 17.41 5.50
CA GLY A 501 0.31 18.42 6.54
C GLY A 501 0.53 17.85 7.95
N ALA A 502 0.67 18.72 8.93
CA ALA A 502 0.93 18.33 10.31
C ALA A 502 -0.24 17.55 10.95
N TYR A 503 0.06 16.70 11.91
CA TYR A 503 -0.99 16.15 12.77
C TYR A 503 -1.57 17.23 13.68
N GLY A 504 -2.88 17.15 13.93
CA GLY A 504 -3.57 18.10 14.82
C GLY A 504 -3.86 19.47 14.20
N ASP A 505 -3.59 19.66 12.92
CA ASP A 505 -4.03 20.84 12.19
C ASP A 505 -5.56 20.87 12.17
N PRO A 506 -6.22 21.91 12.75
CA PRO A 506 -7.68 21.98 12.82
C PRO A 506 -8.34 22.14 11.46
N ASP A 507 -7.62 22.64 10.44
CA ASP A 507 -8.12 22.87 9.09
C ASP A 507 -7.74 21.74 8.12
N LEU A 508 -7.26 20.61 8.64
CA LEU A 508 -6.86 19.45 7.84
C LEU A 508 -7.59 18.18 8.29
N LEU A 509 -8.18 17.47 7.33
CA LEU A 509 -8.70 16.13 7.52
C LEU A 509 -7.81 15.12 6.80
N LYS A 510 -7.33 14.12 7.53
CA LYS A 510 -6.58 12.98 6.99
C LYS A 510 -7.43 11.71 7.06
N ALA A 511 -7.42 10.94 5.99
CA ALA A 511 -8.14 9.67 5.93
C ALA A 511 -7.32 8.61 5.18
N VAL A 512 -7.51 7.34 5.58
CA VAL A 512 -7.03 6.18 4.83
C VAL A 512 -8.24 5.34 4.48
N ILE A 513 -8.42 5.07 3.19
CA ILE A 513 -9.52 4.25 2.66
C ILE A 513 -8.91 3.00 2.05
N ILE A 514 -9.34 1.84 2.50
CA ILE A 514 -8.85 0.54 2.02
C ILE A 514 -9.95 -0.13 1.22
N MET A 515 -9.66 -0.46 -0.04
CA MET A 515 -10.55 -1.24 -0.90
C MET A 515 -9.94 -2.62 -1.12
N THR A 516 -10.62 -3.66 -0.64
CA THR A 516 -10.16 -5.06 -0.65
C THR A 516 -11.35 -6.01 -0.67
N ASP A 517 -11.15 -7.24 -1.12
CA ASP A 517 -12.15 -8.31 -0.98
C ASP A 517 -12.11 -9.00 0.41
N GLY A 518 -11.22 -8.57 1.30
CA GLY A 518 -11.20 -8.94 2.71
C GLY A 518 -10.37 -10.17 3.08
N GLU A 519 -9.78 -10.89 2.15
CA GLU A 519 -8.98 -12.09 2.42
C GLU A 519 -7.48 -11.80 2.55
N PHE A 520 -7.00 -11.55 3.76
CA PHE A 520 -5.56 -11.44 4.04
C PHE A 520 -4.96 -12.83 4.24
N ASN A 521 -4.12 -13.28 3.31
CA ASN A 521 -3.58 -14.63 3.27
C ASN A 521 -2.03 -14.70 3.29
N THR A 522 -1.36 -13.56 3.35
CA THR A 522 0.10 -13.49 3.36
C THR A 522 0.59 -12.95 4.69
N PRO A 523 1.11 -13.83 5.59
CA PRO A 523 1.74 -13.36 6.82
C PRO A 523 3.08 -12.69 6.51
N TYR A 524 3.53 -11.81 7.40
CA TYR A 524 4.87 -11.27 7.35
C TYR A 524 5.91 -12.38 7.63
N CYS A 525 6.86 -12.55 6.70
CA CYS A 525 7.96 -13.52 6.80
C CYS A 525 9.29 -12.86 6.44
N SER A 526 9.76 -11.89 7.21
CA SER A 526 11.05 -11.20 7.00
C SER A 526 11.27 -10.69 5.57
N GLY A 527 10.20 -10.34 4.87
CA GLY A 527 10.24 -9.79 3.51
C GLY A 527 10.45 -10.82 2.40
N VAL A 528 10.23 -12.10 2.65
CA VAL A 528 10.41 -13.20 1.67
C VAL A 528 9.15 -14.03 1.57
#